data_3294ee56215e74643ce6b9271a03a71e
#
_entry.id   3294ee56215e74643ce6b9271a03a71e
#
_cell.length_a   1.000
_cell.length_b   1.000
_cell.length_c   1.000
_cell.angle_alpha   90.00
_cell.angle_beta   90.00
_cell.angle_gamma   90.00
#
_symmetry.space_group_name_H-M   'P 1'
#
loop_
_entity.id
_entity.type
_entity.pdbx_description
1 polymer ?
#
loop_
_entity_poly.entity_id
_entity_poly.type
_entity_poly.pdbx_seq_one_letter_code
_entity_poly.pdbx_strand_id
1 'polypeptide(L)'
;MAELFALHGRHALVTGASSGLGRHFAGVLAAAGARVSVAARREAALAQTVQSIRASGAQAQSVRMDVTDANSIEQSFAEAEAQFGPVGILINNAGVTATRAALDVAESDWSSVIDTNLKGSWLVAQHAARRIVQHGTGGSIVNIASILGLRVAGGVAPYAISKAGVVQMTKALALEWARHNIRVNALAPGYIETDLNDAFFTSDAGKALIRRIPQRRLGEAWELDGALLLLASDAGSYMTGSVVEVDGGHLVSGL
;
A
#
# COMPACT_ATOMS: atom_id res chain seq x y z
N MET A 1 -6.50 2.51 25.04
CA MET A 1 -6.27 1.59 23.90
C MET A 1 -6.61 2.24 22.55
N ALA A 2 -7.78 2.88 22.40
CA ALA A 2 -8.13 3.63 21.18
C ALA A 2 -7.10 4.72 20.81
N GLU A 3 -6.50 5.35 21.77
CA GLU A 3 -5.50 6.41 21.59
C GLU A 3 -4.20 5.94 20.91
N LEU A 4 -3.83 4.66 21.08
CA LEU A 4 -2.64 4.07 20.43
C LEU A 4 -2.78 3.96 18.89
N PHE A 5 -4.00 3.85 18.41
CA PHE A 5 -4.32 3.78 16.98
C PHE A 5 -4.68 5.15 16.38
N ALA A 6 -4.78 6.18 17.21
CA ALA A 6 -5.11 7.53 16.76
C ALA A 6 -3.95 8.15 15.97
N LEU A 7 -4.30 8.91 14.93
CA LEU A 7 -3.36 9.57 14.05
C LEU A 7 -3.53 11.11 14.05
N HIS A 8 -4.10 11.64 15.13
CA HIS A 8 -4.36 13.08 15.26
C HIS A 8 -3.09 13.92 15.04
N GLY A 9 -3.20 14.92 14.17
CA GLY A 9 -2.09 15.81 13.84
C GLY A 9 -1.03 15.22 12.91
N ARG A 10 -1.11 13.93 12.59
CA ARG A 10 -0.16 13.28 11.66
C ARG A 10 -0.58 13.50 10.21
N HIS A 11 0.39 13.57 9.33
CA HIS A 11 0.17 13.67 7.89
C HIS A 11 0.51 12.33 7.21
N ALA A 12 -0.47 11.74 6.54
CA ALA A 12 -0.32 10.49 5.80
C ALA A 12 -0.40 10.74 4.28
N LEU A 13 0.52 10.15 3.53
CA LEU A 13 0.48 10.12 2.06
C LEU A 13 0.19 8.69 1.60
N VAL A 14 -0.81 8.52 0.74
CA VAL A 14 -1.23 7.21 0.21
C VAL A 14 -1.07 7.20 -1.30
N THR A 15 -0.20 6.33 -1.84
CA THR A 15 -0.03 6.18 -3.29
C THR A 15 -1.05 5.20 -3.88
N GLY A 16 -1.42 5.40 -5.15
CA GLY A 16 -2.44 4.57 -5.81
C GLY A 16 -3.85 4.76 -5.23
N ALA A 17 -4.13 5.92 -4.62
CA ALA A 17 -5.35 6.19 -3.88
C ALA A 17 -6.55 6.63 -4.75
N SER A 18 -6.47 6.48 -6.06
CA SER A 18 -7.59 6.81 -6.97
C SER A 18 -8.68 5.73 -7.03
N SER A 19 -8.45 4.53 -6.50
CA SER A 19 -9.42 3.41 -6.48
C SER A 19 -8.99 2.30 -5.51
N GLY A 20 -9.85 1.29 -5.35
CA GLY A 20 -9.54 0.05 -4.63
C GLY A 20 -8.99 0.26 -3.21
N LEU A 21 -8.02 -0.55 -2.80
CA LEU A 21 -7.45 -0.52 -1.46
C LEU A 21 -6.83 0.84 -1.11
N GLY A 22 -6.19 1.52 -2.05
CA GLY A 22 -5.58 2.82 -1.77
C GLY A 22 -6.60 3.90 -1.38
N ARG A 23 -7.77 3.93 -2.05
CA ARG A 23 -8.90 4.79 -1.66
C ARG A 23 -9.43 4.41 -0.28
N HIS A 24 -9.61 3.11 -0.04
CA HIS A 24 -10.08 2.59 1.24
C HIS A 24 -9.12 2.99 2.38
N PHE A 25 -7.84 2.72 2.23
CA PHE A 25 -6.81 3.06 3.22
C PHE A 25 -6.75 4.55 3.54
N ALA A 26 -6.91 5.40 2.52
CA ALA A 26 -6.98 6.85 2.73
C ALA A 26 -8.16 7.25 3.63
N GLY A 27 -9.32 6.62 3.44
CA GLY A 27 -10.49 6.81 4.31
C GLY A 27 -10.25 6.35 5.74
N VAL A 28 -9.63 5.18 5.92
CA VAL A 28 -9.31 4.60 7.25
C VAL A 28 -8.36 5.51 8.03
N LEU A 29 -7.28 5.98 7.39
CA LEU A 29 -6.32 6.88 8.05
C LEU A 29 -6.96 8.23 8.41
N ALA A 30 -7.82 8.75 7.54
CA ALA A 30 -8.57 9.97 7.81
C ALA A 30 -9.55 9.81 8.98
N ALA A 31 -10.27 8.68 9.05
CA ALA A 31 -11.16 8.35 10.17
C ALA A 31 -10.39 8.18 11.50
N ALA A 32 -9.12 7.75 11.44
CA ALA A 32 -8.23 7.70 12.60
C ALA A 32 -7.64 9.08 12.99
N GLY A 33 -7.99 10.15 12.29
CA GLY A 33 -7.61 11.54 12.62
C GLY A 33 -6.40 12.08 11.83
N ALA A 34 -5.88 11.35 10.86
CA ALA A 34 -4.79 11.86 10.01
C ALA A 34 -5.29 12.94 9.03
N ARG A 35 -4.42 13.89 8.70
CA ARG A 35 -4.52 14.68 7.46
C ARG A 35 -3.99 13.81 6.32
N VAL A 36 -4.75 13.66 5.23
CA VAL A 36 -4.42 12.68 4.19
C VAL A 36 -4.16 13.34 2.84
N SER A 37 -2.99 13.08 2.27
CA SER A 37 -2.68 13.35 0.87
C SER A 37 -2.87 12.08 0.05
N VAL A 38 -3.83 12.09 -0.88
CA VAL A 38 -4.09 10.99 -1.80
C VAL A 38 -3.34 11.22 -3.11
N ALA A 39 -2.51 10.26 -3.51
CA ALA A 39 -1.61 10.39 -4.65
C ALA A 39 -1.88 9.34 -5.73
N ALA A 40 -2.03 9.77 -6.98
CA ALA A 40 -2.11 8.91 -8.17
C ALA A 40 -2.00 9.75 -9.45
N ARG A 41 -2.03 9.09 -10.62
CA ARG A 41 -2.02 9.78 -11.93
C ARG A 41 -3.38 10.32 -12.35
N ARG A 42 -4.50 9.70 -11.89
CA ARG A 42 -5.87 9.99 -12.32
C ARG A 42 -6.50 11.06 -11.42
N GLU A 43 -6.36 12.33 -11.79
CA GLU A 43 -6.78 13.47 -10.97
C GLU A 43 -8.30 13.48 -10.66
N ALA A 44 -9.14 13.21 -11.66
CA ALA A 44 -10.59 13.18 -11.46
C ALA A 44 -11.03 12.12 -10.42
N ALA A 45 -10.39 10.94 -10.42
CA ALA A 45 -10.67 9.90 -9.45
C ALA A 45 -10.10 10.24 -8.05
N LEU A 46 -8.97 10.96 -7.99
CA LEU A 46 -8.45 11.49 -6.72
C LEU A 46 -9.40 12.54 -6.12
N ALA A 47 -9.96 13.42 -6.94
CA ALA A 47 -10.94 14.42 -6.49
C ALA A 47 -12.16 13.76 -5.84
N GLN A 48 -12.67 12.65 -6.39
CA GLN A 48 -13.75 11.87 -5.79
C GLN A 48 -13.34 11.29 -4.42
N THR A 49 -12.12 10.75 -4.31
CA THR A 49 -11.59 10.23 -3.04
C THR A 49 -11.51 11.34 -1.98
N VAL A 50 -10.98 12.51 -2.35
CA VAL A 50 -10.90 13.68 -1.46
C VAL A 50 -12.29 14.13 -1.03
N GLN A 51 -13.24 14.21 -1.97
CA GLN A 51 -14.62 14.60 -1.66
C GLN A 51 -15.26 13.65 -0.66
N SER A 52 -15.10 12.34 -0.84
CA SER A 52 -15.62 11.33 0.10
C SER A 52 -15.03 11.49 1.50
N ILE A 53 -13.71 11.69 1.62
CA ILE A 53 -13.04 11.89 2.91
C ILE A 53 -13.50 13.20 3.57
N ARG A 54 -13.58 14.29 2.81
CA ARG A 54 -14.03 15.59 3.36
C ARG A 54 -15.49 15.57 3.79
N ALA A 55 -16.34 14.78 3.13
CA ALA A 55 -17.74 14.60 3.52
C ALA A 55 -17.91 13.96 4.91
N SER A 56 -16.92 13.21 5.41
CA SER A 56 -16.87 12.69 6.78
C SER A 56 -16.31 13.70 7.81
N GLY A 57 -15.98 14.92 7.40
CA GLY A 57 -15.40 15.96 8.26
C GLY A 57 -13.88 15.89 8.38
N ALA A 58 -13.22 14.95 7.73
CA ALA A 58 -11.77 14.80 7.79
C ALA A 58 -11.04 15.69 6.76
N GLN A 59 -9.73 15.88 6.95
CA GLN A 59 -8.89 16.70 6.08
C GLN A 59 -8.19 15.84 5.03
N ALA A 60 -8.39 16.17 3.76
CA ALA A 60 -7.73 15.50 2.65
C ALA A 60 -7.39 16.47 1.50
N GLN A 61 -6.35 16.14 0.75
CA GLN A 61 -5.99 16.78 -0.53
C GLN A 61 -5.58 15.73 -1.55
N SER A 62 -5.60 16.08 -2.82
CA SER A 62 -5.05 15.27 -3.89
C SER A 62 -3.73 15.86 -4.38
N VAL A 63 -2.78 14.98 -4.70
CA VAL A 63 -1.54 15.35 -5.39
C VAL A 63 -1.34 14.41 -6.58
N ARG A 64 -1.01 14.97 -7.75
CA ARG A 64 -0.74 14.14 -8.92
C ARG A 64 0.64 13.50 -8.76
N MET A 65 0.71 12.16 -8.85
CA MET A 65 1.97 11.42 -8.72
C MET A 65 2.04 10.26 -9.72
N ASP A 66 3.12 10.21 -10.47
CA ASP A 66 3.57 8.99 -11.14
C ASP A 66 4.75 8.40 -10.36
N VAL A 67 4.56 7.24 -9.76
CA VAL A 67 5.59 6.59 -8.91
C VAL A 67 6.81 6.11 -9.73
N THR A 68 6.72 6.08 -11.05
CA THR A 68 7.83 5.71 -11.94
C THR A 68 8.71 6.89 -12.33
N ASP A 69 8.30 8.12 -11.99
CA ASP A 69 8.99 9.37 -12.30
C ASP A 69 9.45 10.07 -11.01
N ALA A 70 10.78 10.17 -10.83
CA ALA A 70 11.38 10.80 -9.66
C ALA A 70 11.00 12.29 -9.50
N ASN A 71 10.89 13.03 -10.60
CA ASN A 71 10.50 14.44 -10.56
C ASN A 71 9.03 14.59 -10.13
N SER A 72 8.16 13.71 -10.62
CA SER A 72 6.76 13.68 -10.20
C SER A 72 6.64 13.37 -8.70
N ILE A 73 7.44 12.44 -8.17
CA ILE A 73 7.47 12.13 -6.74
C ILE A 73 7.90 13.35 -5.92
N GLU A 74 8.99 14.01 -6.29
CA GLU A 74 9.51 15.19 -5.58
C GLU A 74 8.47 16.31 -5.53
N GLN A 75 7.88 16.66 -6.67
CA GLN A 75 6.84 17.70 -6.76
C GLN A 75 5.62 17.35 -5.90
N SER A 76 5.17 16.10 -5.94
CA SER A 76 4.01 15.64 -5.18
C SER A 76 4.24 15.73 -3.65
N PHE A 77 5.44 15.39 -3.16
CA PHE A 77 5.76 15.57 -1.75
C PHE A 77 5.83 17.05 -1.36
N ALA A 78 6.45 17.90 -2.19
CA ALA A 78 6.50 19.33 -1.94
C ALA A 78 5.11 19.95 -1.84
N GLU A 79 4.20 19.59 -2.76
CA GLU A 79 2.80 20.04 -2.76
C GLU A 79 2.05 19.51 -1.52
N ALA A 80 2.21 18.23 -1.19
CA ALA A 80 1.58 17.62 -0.04
C ALA A 80 1.98 18.32 1.28
N GLU A 81 3.26 18.58 1.46
CA GLU A 81 3.81 19.18 2.68
C GLU A 81 3.54 20.68 2.78
N ALA A 82 3.39 21.40 1.67
CA ALA A 82 3.02 22.81 1.68
C ALA A 82 1.67 23.04 2.35
N GLN A 83 0.73 22.10 2.23
CA GLN A 83 -0.61 22.23 2.80
C GLN A 83 -0.73 21.64 4.21
N PHE A 84 -0.13 20.47 4.47
CA PHE A 84 -0.37 19.73 5.71
C PHE A 84 0.87 19.55 6.59
N GLY A 85 2.01 20.12 6.19
CA GLY A 85 3.29 19.94 6.88
C GLY A 85 3.91 18.56 6.57
N PRO A 86 4.99 18.19 7.28
CA PRO A 86 5.79 17.01 6.98
C PRO A 86 4.97 15.72 6.88
N VAL A 87 5.25 14.92 5.85
CA VAL A 87 4.69 13.57 5.71
C VAL A 87 5.40 12.64 6.70
N GLY A 88 4.69 12.21 7.74
CA GLY A 88 5.18 11.27 8.75
C GLY A 88 4.71 9.82 8.54
N ILE A 89 3.70 9.59 7.67
CA ILE A 89 3.17 8.27 7.37
C ILE A 89 3.09 8.11 5.85
N LEU A 90 3.71 7.05 5.32
CA LEU A 90 3.58 6.67 3.91
C LEU A 90 2.89 5.32 3.79
N ILE A 91 1.79 5.25 3.02
CA ILE A 91 1.21 4.00 2.55
C ILE A 91 1.58 3.83 1.07
N ASN A 92 2.53 2.96 0.84
CA ASN A 92 3.11 2.69 -0.47
C ASN A 92 2.31 1.59 -1.17
N ASN A 93 1.17 1.98 -1.76
CA ASN A 93 0.14 1.08 -2.27
C ASN A 93 0.06 1.02 -3.80
N ALA A 94 0.61 2.00 -4.53
CA ALA A 94 0.55 1.99 -5.99
C ALA A 94 1.05 0.67 -6.57
N GLY A 95 0.29 0.08 -7.48
CA GLY A 95 0.65 -1.20 -8.09
C GLY A 95 -0.26 -1.56 -9.26
N VAL A 96 0.29 -2.39 -10.14
CA VAL A 96 -0.39 -2.97 -11.31
C VAL A 96 -0.09 -4.45 -11.40
N THR A 97 -0.89 -5.17 -12.18
CA THR A 97 -0.65 -6.59 -12.49
C THR A 97 -0.75 -6.83 -13.99
N ALA A 98 -0.03 -7.84 -14.48
CA ALA A 98 -0.20 -8.40 -15.80
C ALA A 98 -0.47 -9.90 -15.65
N THR A 99 -1.55 -10.38 -16.27
CA THR A 99 -1.94 -11.79 -16.20
C THR A 99 -1.63 -12.46 -17.54
N ARG A 100 -0.53 -13.23 -17.58
CA ARG A 100 -0.06 -14.00 -18.74
C ARG A 100 0.71 -15.25 -18.29
N ALA A 101 0.71 -16.31 -19.09
CA ALA A 101 1.63 -17.41 -18.88
C ALA A 101 3.08 -16.91 -18.97
N ALA A 102 3.97 -17.45 -18.15
CA ALA A 102 5.35 -16.94 -18.05
C ALA A 102 6.12 -16.96 -19.39
N LEU A 103 5.82 -17.91 -20.27
CA LEU A 103 6.42 -17.99 -21.62
C LEU A 103 5.95 -16.87 -22.57
N ASP A 104 4.80 -16.24 -22.28
CA ASP A 104 4.16 -15.25 -23.14
C ASP A 104 4.26 -13.82 -22.55
N VAL A 105 4.95 -13.64 -21.42
CA VAL A 105 5.15 -12.31 -20.81
C VAL A 105 6.04 -11.49 -21.72
N ALA A 106 5.51 -10.36 -22.23
CA ALA A 106 6.30 -9.41 -22.98
C ALA A 106 7.19 -8.57 -22.04
N GLU A 107 8.33 -8.09 -22.58
CA GLU A 107 9.22 -7.18 -21.83
C GLU A 107 8.49 -5.93 -21.32
N SER A 108 7.55 -5.41 -22.10
CA SER A 108 6.71 -4.26 -21.67
C SER A 108 5.79 -4.58 -20.49
N ASP A 109 5.22 -5.81 -20.44
CA ASP A 109 4.41 -6.25 -19.29
C ASP A 109 5.29 -6.37 -18.04
N TRP A 110 6.47 -6.98 -18.19
CA TRP A 110 7.47 -7.07 -17.13
C TRP A 110 7.87 -5.71 -16.60
N SER A 111 8.33 -4.82 -17.48
CA SER A 111 8.79 -3.47 -17.12
C SER A 111 7.70 -2.66 -16.45
N SER A 112 6.46 -2.69 -16.98
CA SER A 112 5.32 -1.99 -16.37
C SER A 112 5.08 -2.43 -14.92
N VAL A 113 5.14 -3.75 -14.64
CA VAL A 113 4.89 -4.29 -13.30
C VAL A 113 6.07 -4.00 -12.36
N ILE A 114 7.30 -4.26 -12.79
CA ILE A 114 8.49 -4.06 -11.95
C ILE A 114 8.73 -2.58 -11.67
N ASP A 115 8.62 -1.72 -12.70
CA ASP A 115 8.85 -0.29 -12.53
C ASP A 115 7.79 0.35 -11.61
N THR A 116 6.53 -0.08 -11.70
CA THR A 116 5.48 0.46 -10.83
C THR A 116 5.57 -0.12 -9.42
N ASN A 117 5.55 -1.46 -9.29
CA ASN A 117 5.33 -2.11 -8.01
C ASN A 117 6.57 -2.13 -7.12
N LEU A 118 7.77 -2.28 -7.71
CA LEU A 118 9.01 -2.44 -6.96
C LEU A 118 9.88 -1.18 -7.02
N LYS A 119 10.31 -0.77 -8.22
CA LYS A 119 11.14 0.43 -8.37
C LYS A 119 10.40 1.69 -7.93
N GLY A 120 9.15 1.86 -8.31
CA GLY A 120 8.30 2.99 -7.88
C GLY A 120 8.13 3.00 -6.36
N SER A 121 7.84 1.86 -5.75
CA SER A 121 7.75 1.76 -4.29
C SER A 121 9.08 2.12 -3.61
N TRP A 122 10.21 1.70 -4.16
CA TRP A 122 11.53 2.09 -3.67
C TRP A 122 11.73 3.60 -3.75
N LEU A 123 11.48 4.22 -4.91
CA LEU A 123 11.69 5.66 -5.12
C LEU A 123 10.84 6.50 -4.16
N VAL A 124 9.55 6.14 -4.00
CA VAL A 124 8.65 6.84 -3.09
C VAL A 124 9.09 6.67 -1.64
N ALA A 125 9.43 5.45 -1.21
CA ALA A 125 9.90 5.17 0.15
C ALA A 125 11.20 5.92 0.45
N GLN A 126 12.16 5.93 -0.48
CA GLN A 126 13.43 6.65 -0.32
C GLN A 126 13.21 8.16 -0.21
N HIS A 127 12.33 8.72 -1.05
CA HIS A 127 12.01 10.14 -1.00
C HIS A 127 11.35 10.51 0.33
N ALA A 128 10.36 9.74 0.78
CA ALA A 128 9.73 9.93 2.08
C ALA A 128 10.74 9.88 3.22
N ALA A 129 11.61 8.86 3.24
CA ALA A 129 12.63 8.71 4.28
C ALA A 129 13.61 9.90 4.34
N ARG A 130 14.07 10.40 3.18
CA ARG A 130 14.93 11.60 3.12
C ARG A 130 14.25 12.82 3.77
N ARG A 131 12.96 13.03 3.47
CA ARG A 131 12.20 14.15 4.04
C ARG A 131 11.96 13.96 5.54
N ILE A 132 11.58 12.76 5.99
CA ILE A 132 11.42 12.44 7.41
C ILE A 132 12.74 12.72 8.18
N VAL A 133 13.88 12.29 7.64
CA VAL A 133 15.20 12.56 8.23
C VAL A 133 15.50 14.06 8.27
N GLN A 134 15.23 14.78 7.19
CA GLN A 134 15.42 16.23 7.10
C GLN A 134 14.58 17.00 8.15
N HIS A 135 13.35 16.55 8.37
CA HIS A 135 12.46 17.15 9.38
C HIS A 135 12.75 16.68 10.82
N GLY A 136 13.48 15.60 11.00
CA GLY A 136 13.80 15.04 12.32
C GLY A 136 12.60 14.46 13.10
N THR A 137 11.50 14.14 12.42
CA THR A 137 10.22 13.76 13.06
C THR A 137 10.10 12.26 13.37
N GLY A 138 10.91 11.42 12.74
CA GLY A 138 10.63 10.00 12.65
C GLY A 138 9.37 9.72 11.80
N GLY A 139 9.06 8.45 11.53
CA GLY A 139 7.90 8.12 10.71
C GLY A 139 7.59 6.64 10.55
N SER A 140 6.51 6.35 9.83
CA SER A 140 6.10 4.99 9.47
C SER A 140 5.86 4.85 7.98
N ILE A 141 6.50 3.84 7.38
CA ILE A 141 6.31 3.46 5.98
C ILE A 141 5.67 2.07 5.95
N VAL A 142 4.48 1.96 5.37
CA VAL A 142 3.75 0.71 5.18
C VAL A 142 3.73 0.39 3.69
N ASN A 143 4.45 -0.65 3.29
CA ASN A 143 4.44 -1.15 1.92
C ASN A 143 3.31 -2.15 1.74
N ILE A 144 2.46 -1.96 0.74
CA ILE A 144 1.42 -2.94 0.41
C ILE A 144 2.04 -4.02 -0.49
N ALA A 145 2.39 -5.12 0.15
CA ALA A 145 2.88 -6.33 -0.49
C ALA A 145 1.72 -7.20 -1.04
N SER A 146 1.81 -8.48 -0.92
CA SER A 146 0.77 -9.49 -1.21
C SER A 146 1.24 -10.83 -0.64
N ILE A 147 0.32 -11.74 -0.33
CA ILE A 147 0.69 -13.14 -0.09
C ILE A 147 1.42 -13.75 -1.28
N LEU A 148 1.22 -13.24 -2.49
CA LEU A 148 1.96 -13.67 -3.69
C LEU A 148 3.43 -13.22 -3.71
N GLY A 149 3.86 -12.39 -2.78
CA GLY A 149 5.27 -12.15 -2.48
C GLY A 149 5.89 -13.21 -1.56
N LEU A 150 5.08 -14.08 -0.97
CA LEU A 150 5.48 -15.14 -0.02
C LEU A 150 5.16 -16.54 -0.55
N ARG A 151 4.20 -16.66 -1.47
CA ARG A 151 3.88 -17.86 -2.24
C ARG A 151 3.68 -17.52 -3.70
N VAL A 152 3.40 -18.48 -4.55
CA VAL A 152 3.24 -18.27 -5.99
C VAL A 152 1.86 -18.67 -6.49
N ALA A 153 1.45 -18.04 -7.60
CA ALA A 153 0.29 -18.43 -8.39
C ALA A 153 0.66 -18.41 -9.88
N GLY A 154 0.02 -19.26 -10.67
CA GLY A 154 0.20 -19.29 -12.11
C GLY A 154 -0.33 -18.01 -12.79
N GLY A 155 0.30 -17.63 -13.90
CA GLY A 155 -0.15 -16.54 -14.75
C GLY A 155 0.17 -15.12 -14.24
N VAL A 156 0.86 -14.96 -13.12
CA VAL A 156 1.15 -13.65 -12.50
C VAL A 156 2.61 -13.52 -12.06
N ALA A 157 3.53 -14.16 -12.76
CA ALA A 157 4.94 -14.22 -12.38
C ALA A 157 5.58 -12.84 -12.14
N PRO A 158 5.47 -11.82 -13.03
CA PRO A 158 6.04 -10.49 -12.78
C PRO A 158 5.49 -9.84 -11.50
N TYR A 159 4.19 -10.00 -11.25
CA TYR A 159 3.55 -9.48 -10.05
C TYR A 159 4.10 -10.15 -8.78
N ALA A 160 4.13 -11.49 -8.73
CA ALA A 160 4.65 -12.23 -7.59
C ALA A 160 6.11 -11.86 -7.29
N ILE A 161 6.95 -11.77 -8.33
CA ILE A 161 8.35 -11.35 -8.21
C ILE A 161 8.44 -9.91 -7.67
N SER A 162 7.63 -8.99 -8.18
CA SER A 162 7.62 -7.62 -7.70
C SER A 162 7.25 -7.54 -6.22
N LYS A 163 6.25 -8.32 -5.77
CA LYS A 163 5.80 -8.33 -4.38
C LYS A 163 6.77 -9.06 -3.44
N ALA A 164 7.48 -10.07 -3.92
CA ALA A 164 8.62 -10.66 -3.21
C ALA A 164 9.75 -9.64 -3.03
N GLY A 165 10.05 -8.86 -4.07
CA GLY A 165 10.97 -7.74 -4.00
C GLY A 165 10.55 -6.69 -2.97
N VAL A 166 9.27 -6.34 -2.89
CA VAL A 166 8.73 -5.40 -1.88
C VAL A 166 8.89 -5.96 -0.47
N VAL A 167 8.67 -7.26 -0.25
CA VAL A 167 8.90 -7.91 1.04
C VAL A 167 10.36 -7.79 1.46
N GLN A 168 11.30 -8.12 0.56
CA GLN A 168 12.73 -8.02 0.88
C GLN A 168 13.19 -6.57 1.04
N MET A 169 12.71 -5.66 0.19
CA MET A 169 12.95 -4.21 0.31
C MET A 169 12.51 -3.69 1.68
N THR A 170 11.34 -4.10 2.17
CA THR A 170 10.82 -3.72 3.49
C THR A 170 11.83 -4.04 4.59
N LYS A 171 12.39 -5.27 4.59
CA LYS A 171 13.37 -5.71 5.59
C LYS A 171 14.68 -4.94 5.51
N ALA A 172 15.18 -4.72 4.29
CA ALA A 172 16.42 -3.97 4.07
C ALA A 172 16.30 -2.51 4.56
N LEU A 173 15.20 -1.83 4.17
CA LEU A 173 14.97 -0.45 4.56
C LEU A 173 14.69 -0.30 6.07
N ALA A 174 14.02 -1.27 6.68
CA ALA A 174 13.79 -1.31 8.12
C ALA A 174 15.12 -1.33 8.89
N LEU A 175 16.06 -2.17 8.46
CA LEU A 175 17.38 -2.27 9.06
C LEU A 175 18.16 -0.96 8.96
N GLU A 176 18.17 -0.35 7.76
CA GLU A 176 18.99 0.85 7.51
C GLU A 176 18.42 2.11 8.16
N TRP A 177 17.08 2.23 8.23
CA TRP A 177 16.43 3.48 8.63
C TRP A 177 15.94 3.50 10.08
N ALA A 178 16.04 2.39 10.82
CA ALA A 178 15.70 2.34 12.24
C ALA A 178 16.44 3.40 13.07
N ARG A 179 17.72 3.65 12.77
CA ARG A 179 18.53 4.68 13.44
C ARG A 179 18.01 6.11 13.25
N HIS A 180 17.15 6.33 12.26
CA HIS A 180 16.48 7.60 12.00
C HIS A 180 15.05 7.65 12.55
N ASN A 181 14.69 6.70 13.42
CA ASN A 181 13.35 6.55 13.97
C ASN A 181 12.27 6.37 12.88
N ILE A 182 12.62 5.70 11.78
CA ILE A 182 11.70 5.35 10.69
C ILE A 182 11.43 3.85 10.77
N ARG A 183 10.16 3.49 10.94
CA ARG A 183 9.69 2.11 10.87
C ARG A 183 9.28 1.80 9.44
N VAL A 184 9.67 0.64 8.94
CA VAL A 184 9.27 0.16 7.60
C VAL A 184 8.71 -1.23 7.74
N ASN A 185 7.42 -1.40 7.41
CA ASN A 185 6.74 -2.69 7.50
C ASN A 185 5.95 -2.97 6.22
N ALA A 186 5.52 -4.20 6.02
CA ALA A 186 4.66 -4.59 4.92
C ALA A 186 3.32 -5.14 5.43
N LEU A 187 2.24 -4.77 4.76
CA LEU A 187 0.95 -5.44 4.82
C LEU A 187 0.85 -6.34 3.59
N ALA A 188 0.60 -7.63 3.79
CA ALA A 188 0.48 -8.63 2.74
C ALA A 188 -0.96 -9.18 2.67
N PRO A 189 -1.85 -8.52 1.92
CA PRO A 189 -3.22 -8.99 1.74
C PRO A 189 -3.27 -10.31 0.96
N GLY A 190 -4.26 -11.13 1.31
CA GLY A 190 -4.73 -12.22 0.47
C GLY A 190 -5.61 -11.73 -0.67
N TYR A 191 -6.59 -12.54 -1.07
CA TYR A 191 -7.58 -12.13 -2.06
C TYR A 191 -8.70 -11.34 -1.39
N ILE A 192 -8.69 -10.03 -1.65
CA ILE A 192 -9.66 -9.07 -1.14
C ILE A 192 -10.64 -8.74 -2.25
N GLU A 193 -11.93 -8.72 -1.94
CA GLU A 193 -12.98 -8.34 -2.88
C GLU A 193 -12.85 -6.86 -3.25
N THR A 194 -12.81 -6.59 -4.55
CA THR A 194 -12.75 -5.23 -5.11
C THR A 194 -13.47 -5.22 -6.45
N ASP A 195 -13.99 -4.07 -6.86
CA ASP A 195 -14.64 -3.88 -8.16
C ASP A 195 -13.78 -4.37 -9.36
N LEU A 196 -12.46 -4.40 -9.19
CA LEU A 196 -11.52 -4.78 -10.25
C LEU A 196 -11.41 -6.30 -10.47
N ASN A 197 -11.78 -7.13 -9.48
CA ASN A 197 -11.57 -8.57 -9.53
C ASN A 197 -12.86 -9.40 -9.43
N ASP A 198 -14.02 -8.76 -9.30
CA ASP A 198 -15.33 -9.41 -9.15
C ASP A 198 -15.62 -10.39 -10.30
N ALA A 199 -15.43 -9.97 -11.55
CA ALA A 199 -15.65 -10.83 -12.72
C ALA A 199 -14.80 -12.11 -12.71
N PHE A 200 -13.60 -12.10 -12.16
CA PHE A 200 -12.78 -13.30 -12.01
C PHE A 200 -13.34 -14.22 -10.92
N PHE A 201 -13.72 -13.69 -9.77
CA PHE A 201 -14.15 -14.51 -8.63
C PHE A 201 -15.54 -15.12 -8.79
N THR A 202 -16.38 -14.57 -9.68
CA THR A 202 -17.64 -15.18 -10.09
C THR A 202 -17.47 -16.36 -11.05
N SER A 203 -16.32 -16.51 -11.70
CA SER A 203 -15.97 -17.63 -12.59
C SER A 203 -15.72 -18.95 -11.82
N ASP A 204 -15.77 -20.09 -12.53
CA ASP A 204 -15.45 -21.39 -11.92
C ASP A 204 -14.01 -21.47 -11.40
N ALA A 205 -13.06 -20.84 -12.07
CA ALA A 205 -11.67 -20.75 -11.64
C ALA A 205 -11.55 -19.93 -10.34
N GLY A 206 -12.26 -18.79 -10.24
CA GLY A 206 -12.32 -17.98 -9.05
C GLY A 206 -12.95 -18.72 -7.88
N LYS A 207 -14.08 -19.41 -8.11
CA LYS A 207 -14.72 -20.27 -7.09
C LYS A 207 -13.81 -21.40 -6.62
N ALA A 208 -13.04 -22.01 -7.53
CA ALA A 208 -12.07 -23.05 -7.18
C ALA A 208 -10.93 -22.47 -6.32
N LEU A 209 -10.49 -21.24 -6.57
CA LEU A 209 -9.50 -20.55 -5.77
C LEU A 209 -10.05 -20.23 -4.37
N ILE A 210 -11.27 -19.71 -4.26
CA ILE A 210 -11.91 -19.41 -2.96
C ILE A 210 -12.00 -20.68 -2.09
N ARG A 211 -12.28 -21.85 -2.69
CA ARG A 211 -12.29 -23.13 -1.96
C ARG A 211 -10.92 -23.55 -1.39
N ARG A 212 -9.81 -22.94 -1.83
CA ARG A 212 -8.48 -23.17 -1.29
C ARG A 212 -8.13 -22.26 -0.10
N ILE A 213 -8.87 -21.17 0.07
CA ILE A 213 -8.73 -20.30 1.23
C ILE A 213 -9.32 -21.03 2.43
N PRO A 214 -8.61 -21.20 3.56
CA PRO A 214 -9.15 -21.89 4.75
C PRO A 214 -10.47 -21.33 5.24
N GLN A 215 -10.62 -20.00 5.24
CA GLN A 215 -11.90 -19.35 5.60
C GLN A 215 -12.98 -19.44 4.53
N ARG A 216 -12.69 -20.03 3.34
CA ARG A 216 -13.66 -20.32 2.25
C ARG A 216 -14.39 -19.08 1.70
N ARG A 217 -13.80 -17.91 1.82
CA ARG A 217 -14.31 -16.64 1.31
C ARG A 217 -13.17 -15.70 0.91
N LEU A 218 -13.52 -14.66 0.18
CA LEU A 218 -12.64 -13.49 0.00
C LEU A 218 -12.63 -12.67 1.29
N GLY A 219 -11.57 -11.90 1.49
CA GLY A 219 -11.54 -10.85 2.50
C GLY A 219 -12.23 -9.58 1.98
N GLU A 220 -12.75 -8.79 2.89
CA GLU A 220 -13.27 -7.46 2.62
C GLU A 220 -12.21 -6.40 2.96
N ALA A 221 -12.27 -5.23 2.31
CA ALA A 221 -11.25 -4.19 2.48
C ALA A 221 -11.09 -3.74 3.95
N TRP A 222 -12.20 -3.66 4.71
CA TRP A 222 -12.20 -3.25 6.11
C TRP A 222 -11.47 -4.26 7.04
N GLU A 223 -11.32 -5.51 6.63
CA GLU A 223 -10.57 -6.51 7.40
C GLU A 223 -9.06 -6.23 7.42
N LEU A 224 -8.59 -5.33 6.57
CA LEU A 224 -7.20 -4.85 6.56
C LEU A 224 -6.96 -3.67 7.52
N ASP A 225 -8.02 -3.00 8.00
CA ASP A 225 -7.95 -1.74 8.74
C ASP A 225 -7.14 -1.85 10.02
N GLY A 226 -7.39 -2.91 10.79
CA GLY A 226 -6.68 -3.16 12.04
C GLY A 226 -5.16 -3.31 11.84
N ALA A 227 -4.76 -4.07 10.83
CA ALA A 227 -3.35 -4.25 10.48
C ALA A 227 -2.71 -2.97 9.93
N LEU A 228 -3.44 -2.23 9.08
CA LEU A 228 -2.98 -0.94 8.57
C LEU A 228 -2.73 0.05 9.70
N LEU A 229 -3.70 0.24 10.59
CA LEU A 229 -3.59 1.16 11.72
C LEU A 229 -2.51 0.72 12.71
N LEU A 230 -2.38 -0.58 12.98
CA LEU A 230 -1.27 -1.11 13.80
C LEU A 230 0.09 -0.68 13.23
N LEU A 231 0.30 -0.83 11.93
CA LEU A 231 1.57 -0.50 11.31
C LEU A 231 1.80 1.01 11.17
N ALA A 232 0.73 1.78 10.94
CA ALA A 232 0.82 3.24 10.72
C ALA A 232 0.94 4.05 12.01
N SER A 233 0.43 3.55 13.14
CA SER A 233 0.30 4.27 14.41
C SER A 233 1.35 3.86 15.46
N ASP A 234 1.23 4.43 16.65
CA ASP A 234 2.09 4.12 17.79
C ASP A 234 1.80 2.74 18.41
N ALA A 235 0.65 2.11 18.06
CA ALA A 235 0.37 0.73 18.42
C ALA A 235 1.44 -0.24 17.89
N GLY A 236 2.08 0.08 16.75
CA GLY A 236 3.19 -0.68 16.17
C GLY A 236 4.56 -0.06 16.43
N SER A 237 4.75 0.75 17.47
CA SER A 237 6.00 1.50 17.72
C SER A 237 7.27 0.66 17.80
N TYR A 238 7.16 -0.62 18.18
CA TYR A 238 8.28 -1.56 18.24
C TYR A 238 8.33 -2.53 17.04
N MET A 239 7.53 -2.26 15.99
CA MET A 239 7.48 -3.07 14.78
C MET A 239 8.24 -2.39 13.64
N THR A 240 9.30 -3.03 13.14
CA THR A 240 9.99 -2.65 11.90
C THR A 240 10.53 -3.90 11.22
N GLY A 241 10.49 -3.97 9.89
CA GLY A 241 10.87 -5.12 9.09
C GLY A 241 9.83 -6.26 9.07
N SER A 242 8.68 -6.06 9.71
CA SER A 242 7.62 -7.08 9.79
C SER A 242 6.83 -7.14 8.48
N VAL A 243 6.34 -8.35 8.17
CA VAL A 243 5.33 -8.58 7.13
C VAL A 243 4.11 -9.14 7.85
N VAL A 244 2.97 -8.46 7.71
CA VAL A 244 1.70 -8.85 8.35
C VAL A 244 0.78 -9.38 7.27
N GLU A 245 0.48 -10.67 7.32
CA GLU A 245 -0.44 -11.34 6.41
C GLU A 245 -1.88 -11.20 6.92
N VAL A 246 -2.79 -10.83 5.99
CA VAL A 246 -4.25 -10.80 6.23
C VAL A 246 -4.93 -11.47 5.04
N ASP A 247 -5.11 -12.79 5.11
CA ASP A 247 -5.38 -13.62 3.94
C ASP A 247 -6.38 -14.78 4.15
N GLY A 248 -7.04 -14.84 5.30
CA GLY A 248 -7.94 -15.94 5.64
C GLY A 248 -7.23 -17.29 5.79
N GLY A 249 -5.91 -17.29 6.03
CA GLY A 249 -5.07 -18.47 6.17
C GLY A 249 -4.57 -19.03 4.83
N HIS A 250 -4.73 -18.31 3.72
CA HIS A 250 -4.41 -18.83 2.39
C HIS A 250 -2.91 -19.12 2.24
N LEU A 251 -2.03 -18.36 2.86
CA LEU A 251 -0.58 -18.57 2.80
C LEU A 251 -0.16 -19.92 3.41
N VAL A 252 -0.82 -20.33 4.49
CA VAL A 252 -0.53 -21.58 5.22
C VAL A 252 -1.44 -22.74 4.83
N SER A 253 -2.31 -22.56 3.82
CA SER A 253 -3.16 -23.63 3.32
C SER A 253 -2.31 -24.76 2.72
N GLY A 254 -2.68 -26.03 3.01
CA GLY A 254 -2.09 -27.20 2.40
C GLY A 254 -2.26 -27.24 0.87
N LEU A 255 -1.55 -28.19 0.23
CA LEU A 255 -1.65 -28.47 -1.20
C LEU A 255 -3.03 -28.97 -1.60
#